data_d80a174888976cc67389e75567eab157
#
_entry.id   d80a174888976cc67389e75567eab157
#
_cell.length_a   1.000
_cell.length_b   1.000
_cell.length_c   1.000
_cell.angle_alpha   90.00
_cell.angle_beta   90.00
_cell.angle_gamma   90.00
#
_symmetry.space_group_name_H-M   'P 1'
#
loop_
_entity.id
_entity.type
_entity.pdbx_description
1 polymer ?
#
loop_
_entity_poly.entity_id
_entity_poly.type
_entity_poly.pdbx_seq_one_letter_code
_entity_poly.pdbx_strand_id
1 'polypeptide(L)'
;EGVQDAHFTTSEAVRTHSFWMIALGHGAALLVVSSVLTLLPLYLTEDRGFSAGRAALIAGFVPLFQFIGTFTGGYLGDKFNKRLIAGVAMLMHGSGLLAMVYFDTWITIGVFVVLHGLAWGLRGPQMAALRADYFGSSSFGPIMGLSSLIITCFAVTGPVLAGYLADRTGDFKLGFTILSLGTIAGFIFFVFATPPKRIPASAIAAPASANIDGL
;
A
#
# COMPACT_ATOMS: atom_id res chain seq x y z
N GLU A 1 -9.37 -24.55 16.32
CA GLU A 1 -9.53 -25.05 14.93
C GLU A 1 -8.25 -24.65 14.21
N GLY A 2 -7.47 -25.68 13.77
CA GLY A 2 -6.13 -25.49 13.23
C GLY A 2 -6.16 -24.64 11.96
N VAL A 3 -5.29 -23.62 11.93
CA VAL A 3 -4.92 -22.93 10.69
C VAL A 3 -4.36 -24.01 9.77
N GLN A 4 -5.15 -24.49 8.81
CA GLN A 4 -4.65 -25.36 7.76
C GLN A 4 -3.60 -24.52 7.01
N ASP A 5 -2.34 -24.98 7.05
CA ASP A 5 -1.24 -24.37 6.30
C ASP A 5 -1.63 -24.29 4.82
N ALA A 6 -2.07 -23.13 4.41
CA ALA A 6 -2.44 -22.88 3.02
C ALA A 6 -1.15 -22.74 2.21
N HIS A 7 -0.71 -23.82 1.59
CA HIS A 7 0.46 -23.80 0.70
C HIS A 7 -0.01 -23.57 -0.73
N PHE A 8 0.10 -22.31 -1.19
CA PHE A 8 -0.12 -21.97 -2.59
C PHE A 8 1.21 -22.00 -3.36
N THR A 9 1.20 -22.54 -4.56
CA THR A 9 2.25 -22.27 -5.52
C THR A 9 2.15 -20.82 -6.01
N THR A 10 3.23 -20.26 -6.54
CA THR A 10 3.22 -18.91 -7.12
C THR A 10 2.18 -18.76 -8.21
N SER A 11 2.03 -19.77 -9.08
CA SER A 11 1.04 -19.76 -10.16
C SER A 11 -0.40 -19.76 -9.64
N GLU A 12 -0.69 -20.49 -8.58
CA GLU A 12 -2.00 -20.50 -7.94
C GLU A 12 -2.29 -19.15 -7.27
N ALA A 13 -1.32 -18.60 -6.52
CA ALA A 13 -1.47 -17.32 -5.84
C ALA A 13 -1.82 -16.19 -6.81
N VAL A 14 -1.11 -16.08 -7.94
CA VAL A 14 -1.33 -15.05 -8.96
C VAL A 14 -2.71 -15.14 -9.61
N ARG A 15 -3.30 -16.31 -9.65
CA ARG A 15 -4.67 -16.51 -10.17
C ARG A 15 -5.76 -16.08 -9.18
N THR A 16 -5.39 -15.81 -7.93
CA THR A 16 -6.37 -15.37 -6.94
C THR A 16 -6.64 -13.87 -7.04
N HIS A 17 -7.89 -13.48 -6.79
CA HIS A 17 -8.27 -12.09 -6.63
C HIS A 17 -7.46 -11.39 -5.51
N SER A 18 -7.21 -12.10 -4.42
CA SER A 18 -6.52 -11.59 -3.23
C SER A 18 -5.08 -11.15 -3.51
N PHE A 19 -4.36 -11.86 -4.38
CA PHE A 19 -3.01 -11.46 -4.78
C PHE A 19 -3.00 -10.07 -5.41
N TRP A 20 -3.90 -9.84 -6.37
CA TRP A 20 -4.00 -8.56 -7.06
C TRP A 20 -4.48 -7.44 -6.14
N MET A 21 -5.46 -7.72 -5.30
CA MET A 21 -5.95 -6.71 -4.34
C MET A 21 -4.85 -6.26 -3.38
N ILE A 22 -4.08 -7.19 -2.82
CA ILE A 22 -2.96 -6.86 -1.92
C ILE A 22 -1.85 -6.13 -2.70
N ALA A 23 -1.51 -6.58 -3.91
CA ALA A 23 -0.45 -5.98 -4.70
C ALA A 23 -0.80 -4.56 -5.16
N LEU A 24 -2.03 -4.34 -5.67
CA LEU A 24 -2.51 -3.03 -6.11
C LEU A 24 -2.71 -2.06 -4.93
N GLY A 25 -3.28 -2.53 -3.81
CA GLY A 25 -3.41 -1.71 -2.61
C GLY A 25 -2.05 -1.30 -2.04
N HIS A 26 -1.08 -2.21 -2.02
CA HIS A 26 0.29 -1.89 -1.63
C HIS A 26 0.95 -0.91 -2.62
N GLY A 27 0.77 -1.13 -3.93
CA GLY A 27 1.25 -0.23 -4.97
C GLY A 27 0.69 1.19 -4.80
N ALA A 28 -0.63 1.32 -4.64
CA ALA A 28 -1.28 2.61 -4.42
C ALA A 28 -0.73 3.35 -3.18
N ALA A 29 -0.36 2.62 -2.13
CA ALA A 29 0.29 3.22 -0.97
C ALA A 29 1.74 3.66 -1.29
N LEU A 30 2.51 2.84 -2.02
CA LEU A 30 3.89 3.20 -2.39
C LEU A 30 3.93 4.35 -3.40
N LEU A 31 2.91 4.50 -4.23
CA LEU A 31 2.76 5.64 -5.12
C LEU A 31 2.78 6.96 -4.34
N VAL A 32 2.03 7.07 -3.24
CA VAL A 32 2.03 8.29 -2.41
C VAL A 32 3.26 8.38 -1.50
N VAL A 33 3.71 7.26 -0.92
CA VAL A 33 4.88 7.26 -0.03
C VAL A 33 6.15 7.71 -0.77
N SER A 34 6.43 7.16 -1.95
CA SER A 34 7.60 7.54 -2.75
C SER A 34 7.53 8.99 -3.23
N SER A 35 6.33 9.46 -3.60
CA SER A 35 6.13 10.86 -3.98
C SER A 35 6.41 11.82 -2.83
N VAL A 36 5.91 11.50 -1.64
CA VAL A 36 6.17 12.30 -0.44
C VAL A 36 7.65 12.31 -0.09
N LEU A 37 8.32 11.14 -0.08
CA LEU A 37 9.75 11.07 0.22
C LEU A 37 10.59 11.89 -0.74
N THR A 38 10.20 11.94 -2.01
CA THR A 38 10.96 12.63 -3.06
C THR A 38 10.60 14.11 -3.15
N LEU A 39 9.33 14.46 -3.09
CA LEU A 39 8.82 15.77 -3.47
C LEU A 39 8.39 16.65 -2.28
N LEU A 40 8.23 16.10 -1.06
CA LEU A 40 7.83 16.89 0.10
C LEU A 40 8.81 18.05 0.40
N PRO A 41 10.14 17.86 0.40
CA PRO A 41 11.04 19.00 0.62
C PRO A 41 10.86 20.10 -0.44
N LEU A 42 10.69 19.70 -1.69
CA LEU A 42 10.49 20.61 -2.83
C LEU A 42 9.19 21.39 -2.71
N TYR A 43 8.08 20.70 -2.45
CA TYR A 43 6.78 21.32 -2.16
C TYR A 43 6.87 22.34 -1.01
N LEU A 44 7.56 21.99 0.08
CA LEU A 44 7.70 22.89 1.22
C LEU A 44 8.54 24.12 0.91
N THR A 45 9.54 24.01 0.02
CA THR A 45 10.36 25.16 -0.37
C THR A 45 9.71 26.01 -1.47
N GLU A 46 9.16 25.41 -2.50
CA GLU A 46 8.66 26.11 -3.67
C GLU A 46 7.22 26.62 -3.48
N ASP A 47 6.30 25.73 -3.04
CA ASP A 47 4.89 26.12 -2.90
C ASP A 47 4.60 26.82 -1.56
N ARG A 48 5.38 26.51 -0.51
CA ARG A 48 5.12 26.98 0.86
C ARG A 48 6.15 27.99 1.37
N GLY A 49 7.21 28.25 0.61
CA GLY A 49 8.22 29.27 0.92
C GLY A 49 9.07 28.97 2.16
N PHE A 50 9.17 27.69 2.60
CA PHE A 50 10.02 27.35 3.72
C PHE A 50 11.50 27.35 3.33
N SER A 51 12.37 27.69 4.28
CA SER A 51 13.80 27.48 4.06
C SER A 51 14.11 25.98 3.92
N ALA A 52 15.13 25.64 3.15
CA ALA A 52 15.56 24.25 2.95
C ALA A 52 15.79 23.49 4.25
N GLY A 53 16.36 24.17 5.28
CA GLY A 53 16.55 23.56 6.60
C GLY A 53 15.24 23.19 7.30
N ARG A 54 14.22 24.07 7.25
CA ARG A 54 12.90 23.78 7.81
C ARG A 54 12.19 22.67 7.03
N ALA A 55 12.25 22.71 5.71
CA ALA A 55 11.68 21.67 4.85
C ALA A 55 12.30 20.29 5.15
N ALA A 56 13.61 20.23 5.29
CA ALA A 56 14.34 19.00 5.64
C ALA A 56 13.95 18.47 7.04
N LEU A 57 13.80 19.35 8.03
CA LEU A 57 13.33 18.96 9.37
C LEU A 57 11.91 18.37 9.33
N ILE A 58 10.99 19.04 8.64
CA ILE A 58 9.60 18.56 8.50
C ILE A 58 9.59 17.19 7.82
N ALA A 59 10.30 17.05 6.70
CA ALA A 59 10.40 15.79 5.99
C ALA A 59 11.04 14.68 6.84
N GLY A 60 12.02 15.02 7.67
CA GLY A 60 12.69 14.09 8.59
C GLY A 60 11.79 13.55 9.71
N PHE A 61 10.72 14.25 10.08
CA PHE A 61 9.75 13.72 11.05
C PHE A 61 8.86 12.61 10.48
N VAL A 62 8.67 12.52 9.17
CA VAL A 62 7.85 11.46 8.57
C VAL A 62 8.41 10.06 8.88
N PRO A 63 9.71 9.75 8.66
CA PRO A 63 10.30 8.48 9.08
C PRO A 63 10.24 8.20 10.58
N LEU A 64 10.28 9.24 11.43
CA LEU A 64 10.14 9.07 12.87
C LEU A 64 8.76 8.52 13.23
N PHE A 65 7.69 9.10 12.69
CA PHE A 65 6.34 8.59 12.89
C PHE A 65 6.13 7.24 12.21
N GLN A 66 6.78 6.98 11.07
CA GLN A 66 6.79 5.66 10.43
C GLN A 66 7.39 4.59 11.36
N PHE A 67 8.48 4.91 12.02
CA PHE A 67 9.09 4.00 13.01
C PHE A 67 8.09 3.67 14.13
N ILE A 68 7.47 4.67 14.75
CA ILE A 68 6.43 4.48 15.77
C ILE A 68 5.27 3.63 15.22
N GLY A 69 4.82 3.95 14.01
CA GLY A 69 3.75 3.24 13.32
C GLY A 69 4.07 1.77 13.07
N THR A 70 5.34 1.42 12.82
CA THR A 70 5.75 0.02 12.57
C THR A 70 5.54 -0.85 13.80
N PHE A 71 5.96 -0.39 14.98
CA PHE A 71 5.72 -1.14 16.23
C PHE A 71 4.23 -1.23 16.55
N THR A 72 3.53 -0.11 16.44
CA THR A 72 2.09 -0.07 16.66
C THR A 72 1.36 -0.98 15.67
N GLY A 73 1.79 -1.00 14.40
CA GLY A 73 1.23 -1.84 13.34
C GLY A 73 1.43 -3.33 13.62
N GLY A 74 2.62 -3.74 14.08
CA GLY A 74 2.86 -5.12 14.50
C GLY A 74 1.88 -5.55 15.59
N TYR A 75 1.85 -4.79 16.69
CA TYR A 75 0.95 -5.07 17.83
C TYR A 75 -0.55 -5.09 17.44
N LEU A 76 -1.01 -4.13 16.64
CA LEU A 76 -2.38 -4.11 16.18
C LEU A 76 -2.70 -5.25 15.19
N GLY A 77 -1.73 -5.62 14.35
CA GLY A 77 -1.89 -6.73 13.40
C GLY A 77 -2.08 -8.10 14.06
N ASP A 78 -1.55 -8.27 15.27
CA ASP A 78 -1.75 -9.48 16.06
C ASP A 78 -3.14 -9.55 16.70
N LYS A 79 -3.81 -8.40 16.91
CA LYS A 79 -5.09 -8.30 17.62
C LYS A 79 -6.28 -8.03 16.73
N PHE A 80 -6.08 -7.37 15.60
CA PHE A 80 -7.14 -6.89 14.74
C PHE A 80 -6.97 -7.36 13.30
N ASN A 81 -7.98 -7.18 12.50
CA ASN A 81 -7.97 -7.55 11.09
C ASN A 81 -6.93 -6.73 10.30
N LYS A 82 -5.88 -7.39 9.83
CA LYS A 82 -4.76 -6.80 9.10
C LYS A 82 -5.20 -6.01 7.85
N ARG A 83 -6.25 -6.45 7.16
CA ARG A 83 -6.80 -5.74 5.99
C ARG A 83 -7.39 -4.39 6.38
N LEU A 84 -8.14 -4.35 7.48
CA LEU A 84 -8.73 -3.10 7.96
C LEU A 84 -7.66 -2.12 8.41
N ILE A 85 -6.61 -2.60 9.11
CA ILE A 85 -5.46 -1.75 9.49
C ILE A 85 -4.81 -1.15 8.23
N ALA A 86 -4.54 -1.99 7.22
CA ALA A 86 -3.97 -1.52 5.97
C ALA A 86 -4.89 -0.54 5.24
N GLY A 87 -6.20 -0.80 5.24
CA GLY A 87 -7.21 0.10 4.66
C GLY A 87 -7.27 1.46 5.37
N VAL A 88 -7.34 1.46 6.70
CA VAL A 88 -7.32 2.70 7.50
C VAL A 88 -6.05 3.51 7.21
N ALA A 89 -4.90 2.86 7.08
CA ALA A 89 -3.67 3.52 6.70
C ALA A 89 -3.78 4.24 5.34
N MET A 90 -4.51 3.70 4.36
CA MET A 90 -4.77 4.38 3.08
C MET A 90 -5.55 5.68 3.27
N LEU A 91 -6.58 5.65 4.11
CA LEU A 91 -7.37 6.85 4.44
C LEU A 91 -6.51 7.90 5.16
N MET A 92 -5.66 7.47 6.09
CA MET A 92 -4.73 8.37 6.79
C MET A 92 -3.73 9.04 5.83
N HIS A 93 -3.13 8.28 4.90
CA HIS A 93 -2.24 8.84 3.89
C HIS A 93 -2.94 9.92 3.06
N GLY A 94 -4.08 9.59 2.46
CA GLY A 94 -4.76 10.47 1.54
C GLY A 94 -5.37 11.69 2.24
N SER A 95 -6.05 11.52 3.36
CA SER A 95 -6.66 12.64 4.10
C SER A 95 -5.61 13.59 4.67
N GLY A 96 -4.50 13.07 5.20
CA GLY A 96 -3.40 13.89 5.68
C GLY A 96 -2.77 14.73 4.57
N LEU A 97 -2.53 14.15 3.40
CA LEU A 97 -1.97 14.86 2.25
C LEU A 97 -2.94 15.92 1.71
N LEU A 98 -4.24 15.60 1.59
CA LEU A 98 -5.26 16.58 1.22
C LEU A 98 -5.32 17.76 2.21
N ALA A 99 -5.30 17.46 3.51
CA ALA A 99 -5.30 18.50 4.52
C ALA A 99 -4.11 19.45 4.37
N MET A 100 -2.90 18.91 4.13
CA MET A 100 -1.70 19.72 3.93
C MET A 100 -1.78 20.59 2.67
N VAL A 101 -2.36 20.06 1.58
CA VAL A 101 -2.42 20.74 0.28
C VAL A 101 -3.46 21.87 0.26
N TYR A 102 -4.61 21.66 0.92
CA TYR A 102 -5.74 22.58 0.84
C TYR A 102 -5.84 23.59 1.99
N PHE A 103 -5.19 23.32 3.12
CA PHE A 103 -5.20 24.22 4.27
C PHE A 103 -3.79 24.73 4.57
N ASP A 104 -3.61 26.03 4.42
CA ASP A 104 -2.32 26.70 4.59
C ASP A 104 -2.00 27.01 6.05
N THR A 105 -1.84 25.97 6.87
CA THR A 105 -1.53 26.12 8.28
C THR A 105 -0.40 25.19 8.75
N TRP A 106 0.34 25.61 9.79
CA TRP A 106 1.33 24.75 10.43
C TRP A 106 0.72 23.48 11.03
N ILE A 107 -0.52 23.59 11.51
CA ILE A 107 -1.26 22.48 12.09
C ILE A 107 -1.48 21.38 11.05
N THR A 108 -1.88 21.75 9.83
CA THR A 108 -2.16 20.76 8.79
C THR A 108 -0.89 20.08 8.26
N ILE A 109 0.24 20.78 8.26
CA ILE A 109 1.55 20.15 7.97
C ILE A 109 1.89 19.14 9.07
N GLY A 110 1.72 19.51 10.34
CA GLY A 110 1.95 18.59 11.47
C GLY A 110 1.01 17.38 11.44
N VAL A 111 -0.27 17.59 11.16
CA VAL A 111 -1.27 16.52 11.00
C VAL A 111 -0.87 15.58 9.85
N PHE A 112 -0.45 16.13 8.71
CA PHE A 112 0.04 15.33 7.60
C PHE A 112 1.24 14.46 7.99
N VAL A 113 2.27 15.05 8.61
CA VAL A 113 3.49 14.34 9.03
C VAL A 113 3.16 13.16 9.95
N VAL A 114 2.28 13.39 10.94
CA VAL A 114 1.84 12.36 11.88
C VAL A 114 1.03 11.28 11.17
N LEU A 115 -0.01 11.67 10.44
CA LEU A 115 -0.91 10.70 9.78
C LEU A 115 -0.17 9.89 8.71
N HIS A 116 0.62 10.56 7.86
CA HIS A 116 1.32 9.90 6.77
C HIS A 116 2.42 8.97 7.30
N GLY A 117 3.21 9.42 8.28
CA GLY A 117 4.25 8.60 8.89
C GLY A 117 3.65 7.38 9.60
N LEU A 118 2.67 7.58 10.49
CA LEU A 118 2.00 6.47 11.18
C LEU A 118 1.37 5.49 10.19
N ALA A 119 0.68 5.96 9.16
CA ALA A 119 0.05 5.13 8.14
C ALA A 119 1.06 4.25 7.40
N TRP A 120 2.21 4.80 7.03
CA TRP A 120 3.29 4.05 6.42
C TRP A 120 3.78 2.92 7.34
N GLY A 121 4.04 3.24 8.61
CA GLY A 121 4.47 2.27 9.60
C GLY A 121 3.42 1.20 9.91
N LEU A 122 2.18 1.60 10.16
CA LEU A 122 1.05 0.69 10.44
C LEU A 122 0.85 -0.34 9.34
N ARG A 123 0.95 0.07 8.09
CA ARG A 123 0.71 -0.79 6.94
C ARG A 123 1.86 -1.76 6.66
N GLY A 124 3.11 -1.35 6.89
CA GLY A 124 4.30 -2.13 6.54
C GLY A 124 4.24 -3.60 6.96
N PRO A 125 4.14 -3.92 8.25
CA PRO A 125 4.05 -5.29 8.75
C PRO A 125 2.86 -6.07 8.18
N GLN A 126 1.72 -5.41 7.93
CA GLN A 126 0.53 -6.07 7.41
C GLN A 126 0.73 -6.65 6.01
N MET A 127 1.58 -6.02 5.20
CA MET A 127 1.80 -6.47 3.81
C MET A 127 2.50 -7.82 3.72
N ALA A 128 3.45 -8.08 4.60
CA ALA A 128 4.10 -9.38 4.69
C ALA A 128 3.17 -10.40 5.36
N ALA A 129 2.54 -10.01 6.48
CA ALA A 129 1.66 -10.89 7.25
C ALA A 129 0.45 -11.36 6.43
N LEU A 130 -0.25 -10.46 5.70
CA LEU A 130 -1.37 -10.84 4.84
C LEU A 130 -0.98 -11.86 3.76
N ARG A 131 0.21 -11.71 3.17
CA ARG A 131 0.68 -12.68 2.17
C ARG A 131 1.03 -14.03 2.80
N ALA A 132 1.65 -14.03 3.97
CA ALA A 132 1.93 -15.26 4.70
C ALA A 132 0.64 -15.97 5.13
N ASP A 133 -0.33 -15.23 5.68
CA ASP A 133 -1.62 -15.77 6.10
C ASP A 133 -2.44 -16.33 4.93
N TYR A 134 -2.36 -15.72 3.74
CA TYR A 134 -3.20 -16.09 2.60
C TYR A 134 -2.58 -17.17 1.72
N PHE A 135 -1.28 -17.17 1.56
CA PHE A 135 -0.59 -18.02 0.59
C PHE A 135 0.36 -19.04 1.23
N GLY A 136 0.61 -18.91 2.55
CA GLY A 136 1.55 -19.77 3.28
C GLY A 136 3.01 -19.39 3.04
N SER A 137 3.90 -20.15 3.67
CA SER A 137 5.33 -19.87 3.68
C SER A 137 6.12 -20.51 2.53
N SER A 138 5.59 -21.59 1.91
CA SER A 138 6.32 -22.39 0.92
C SER A 138 6.75 -21.64 -0.34
N SER A 139 5.92 -20.74 -0.84
CA SER A 139 6.21 -19.91 -2.03
C SER A 139 6.27 -18.41 -1.71
N PHE A 140 6.49 -18.05 -0.44
CA PHE A 140 6.44 -16.66 0.03
C PHE A 140 7.40 -15.74 -0.75
N GLY A 141 8.65 -16.16 -0.93
CA GLY A 141 9.66 -15.38 -1.63
C GLY A 141 9.27 -15.03 -3.08
N PRO A 142 8.95 -16.01 -3.92
CA PRO A 142 8.48 -15.75 -5.30
C PRO A 142 7.20 -14.91 -5.37
N ILE A 143 6.22 -15.12 -4.46
CA ILE A 143 4.98 -14.33 -4.41
C ILE A 143 5.29 -12.86 -4.05
N MET A 144 6.18 -12.65 -3.07
CA MET A 144 6.63 -11.31 -2.70
C MET A 144 7.39 -10.65 -3.85
N GLY A 145 8.30 -11.36 -4.51
CA GLY A 145 9.08 -10.85 -5.63
C GLY A 145 8.17 -10.37 -6.78
N LEU A 146 7.19 -11.17 -7.18
CA LEU A 146 6.25 -10.81 -8.23
C LEU A 146 5.35 -9.63 -7.84
N SER A 147 4.88 -9.60 -6.59
CA SER A 147 4.18 -8.42 -6.06
C SER A 147 5.05 -7.17 -6.11
N SER A 148 6.35 -7.29 -5.83
CA SER A 148 7.29 -6.16 -5.79
C SER A 148 7.48 -5.52 -7.15
N LEU A 149 7.37 -6.25 -8.26
CA LEU A 149 7.39 -5.66 -9.60
C LEU A 149 6.22 -4.67 -9.79
N ILE A 150 5.01 -5.09 -9.43
CA ILE A 150 3.81 -4.23 -9.50
C ILE A 150 4.00 -3.00 -8.61
N ILE A 151 4.41 -3.21 -7.36
CA ILE A 151 4.62 -2.16 -6.36
C ILE A 151 5.66 -1.14 -6.84
N THR A 152 6.76 -1.60 -7.44
CA THR A 152 7.83 -0.73 -7.96
C THR A 152 7.33 0.14 -9.10
N CYS A 153 6.48 -0.38 -10.00
CA CYS A 153 5.86 0.44 -11.05
C CYS A 153 5.07 1.62 -10.45
N PHE A 154 4.28 1.37 -9.42
CA PHE A 154 3.56 2.43 -8.71
C PHE A 154 4.50 3.42 -8.01
N ALA A 155 5.52 2.91 -7.32
CA ALA A 155 6.48 3.72 -6.59
C ALA A 155 7.28 4.68 -7.50
N VAL A 156 7.59 4.25 -8.72
CA VAL A 156 8.25 5.10 -9.73
C VAL A 156 7.25 6.08 -10.36
N THR A 157 6.05 5.64 -10.65
CA THR A 157 5.02 6.46 -11.32
C THR A 157 4.59 7.65 -10.45
N GLY A 158 4.50 7.47 -9.14
CA GLY A 158 4.00 8.51 -8.23
C GLY A 158 4.75 9.83 -8.32
N PRO A 159 6.06 9.88 -8.00
CA PRO A 159 6.83 11.12 -8.06
C PRO A 159 6.95 11.68 -9.48
N VAL A 160 7.04 10.82 -10.51
CA VAL A 160 7.08 11.25 -11.91
C VAL A 160 5.78 11.96 -12.30
N LEU A 161 4.63 11.40 -11.94
CA LEU A 161 3.33 12.00 -12.22
C LEU A 161 3.17 13.34 -11.50
N ALA A 162 3.47 13.39 -10.21
CA ALA A 162 3.29 14.61 -9.43
C ALA A 162 4.27 15.71 -9.87
N GLY A 163 5.52 15.37 -10.15
CA GLY A 163 6.52 16.33 -10.69
C GLY A 163 6.12 16.84 -12.06
N TYR A 164 5.73 15.96 -13.00
CA TYR A 164 5.25 16.37 -14.32
C TYR A 164 4.06 17.33 -14.24
N LEU A 165 3.10 17.06 -13.34
CA LEU A 165 1.96 17.95 -13.15
C LEU A 165 2.39 19.28 -12.55
N ALA A 166 3.33 19.29 -11.59
CA ALA A 166 3.86 20.53 -11.02
C ALA A 166 4.55 21.39 -12.08
N ASP A 167 5.35 20.79 -12.97
CA ASP A 167 6.00 21.50 -14.08
C ASP A 167 4.98 22.13 -15.04
N ARG A 168 3.77 21.56 -15.15
CA ARG A 168 2.70 22.04 -16.04
C ARG A 168 1.78 23.06 -15.40
N THR A 169 1.55 22.95 -14.10
CA THR A 169 0.59 23.80 -13.36
C THR A 169 1.27 24.91 -12.57
N GLY A 170 2.56 24.79 -12.30
CA GLY A 170 3.34 25.74 -11.52
C GLY A 170 3.30 25.47 -10.00
N ASP A 171 2.60 24.44 -9.54
CA ASP A 171 2.55 24.01 -8.14
C ASP A 171 2.26 22.50 -8.02
N PHE A 172 2.50 21.93 -6.81
CA PHE A 172 2.26 20.51 -6.54
C PHE A 172 0.80 20.16 -6.21
N LYS A 173 -0.10 21.14 -6.16
CA LYS A 173 -1.47 20.97 -5.68
C LYS A 173 -2.24 19.92 -6.45
N LEU A 174 -2.23 19.99 -7.78
CA LEU A 174 -2.95 19.03 -8.63
C LEU A 174 -2.37 17.62 -8.49
N GLY A 175 -1.04 17.48 -8.55
CA GLY A 175 -0.36 16.21 -8.42
C GLY A 175 -0.66 15.52 -7.09
N PHE A 176 -0.49 16.23 -6.00
CA PHE A 176 -0.75 15.68 -4.66
C PHE A 176 -2.25 15.40 -4.42
N THR A 177 -3.15 16.16 -5.04
CA THR A 177 -4.59 15.85 -4.99
C THR A 177 -4.90 14.53 -5.66
N ILE A 178 -4.39 14.30 -6.87
CA ILE A 178 -4.60 13.05 -7.61
C ILE A 178 -4.01 11.86 -6.83
N LEU A 179 -2.80 12.00 -6.29
CA LEU A 179 -2.17 10.96 -5.46
C LEU A 179 -3.00 10.66 -4.21
N SER A 180 -3.52 11.69 -3.55
CA SER A 180 -4.35 11.54 -2.35
C SER A 180 -5.64 10.79 -2.63
N LEU A 181 -6.37 11.21 -3.68
CA LEU A 181 -7.62 10.56 -4.06
C LEU A 181 -7.40 9.12 -4.52
N GLY A 182 -6.33 8.87 -5.30
CA GLY A 182 -5.93 7.52 -5.70
C GLY A 182 -5.59 6.63 -4.51
N THR A 183 -4.94 7.20 -3.48
CA THR A 183 -4.62 6.48 -2.26
C THR A 183 -5.87 6.20 -1.42
N ILE A 184 -6.78 7.17 -1.26
CA ILE A 184 -8.07 6.96 -0.59
C ILE A 184 -8.87 5.86 -1.32
N ALA A 185 -8.94 5.91 -2.64
CA ALA A 185 -9.57 4.85 -3.44
C ALA A 185 -8.88 3.49 -3.24
N GLY A 186 -7.58 3.50 -2.98
CA GLY A 186 -6.80 2.30 -2.65
C GLY A 186 -7.28 1.55 -1.39
N PHE A 187 -8.05 2.19 -0.50
CA PHE A 187 -8.75 1.53 0.60
C PHE A 187 -9.62 0.37 0.10
N ILE A 188 -10.28 0.55 -1.04
CA ILE A 188 -11.18 -0.44 -1.65
C ILE A 188 -10.45 -1.76 -1.91
N PHE A 189 -9.18 -1.72 -2.34
CA PHE A 189 -8.40 -2.94 -2.57
C PHE A 189 -8.26 -3.78 -1.30
N PHE A 190 -8.04 -3.15 -0.15
CA PHE A 190 -7.93 -3.87 1.12
C PHE A 190 -9.27 -4.37 1.64
N VAL A 191 -10.37 -3.69 1.36
CA VAL A 191 -11.72 -4.19 1.67
C VAL A 191 -11.99 -5.49 0.90
N PHE A 192 -11.62 -5.55 -0.37
CA PHE A 192 -11.85 -6.71 -1.22
C PHE A 192 -10.73 -7.77 -1.19
N ALA A 193 -9.63 -7.53 -0.49
CA ALA A 193 -8.55 -8.51 -0.31
C ALA A 193 -8.97 -9.64 0.65
N THR A 194 -10.01 -10.39 0.32
CA THR A 194 -10.51 -11.50 1.15
C THR A 194 -9.60 -12.72 1.05
N PRO A 195 -9.50 -13.59 2.09
CA PRO A 195 -8.74 -14.82 2.01
C PRO A 195 -9.14 -15.67 0.79
N PRO A 196 -8.18 -16.19 0.01
CA PRO A 196 -8.50 -16.99 -1.16
C PRO A 196 -9.10 -18.34 -0.73
N LYS A 197 -10.15 -18.78 -1.43
CA LYS A 197 -10.69 -20.12 -1.26
C LYS A 197 -9.76 -21.12 -1.93
N ARG A 198 -9.37 -22.17 -1.22
CA ARG A 198 -8.60 -23.27 -1.79
C ARG A 198 -9.54 -24.13 -2.66
N ILE A 199 -9.13 -24.37 -3.91
CA ILE A 199 -9.72 -25.44 -4.70
C ILE A 199 -9.04 -26.74 -4.20
N PRO A 200 -9.76 -27.72 -3.64
CA PRO A 200 -9.16 -28.98 -3.19
C PRO A 200 -8.41 -29.65 -4.34
N ALA A 201 -7.23 -30.21 -4.07
CA ALA A 201 -6.43 -30.91 -5.07
C ALA A 201 -7.21 -32.04 -5.77
N SER A 202 -8.21 -32.62 -5.10
CA SER A 202 -9.13 -33.59 -5.66
C SER A 202 -10.01 -33.04 -6.80
N ALA A 203 -10.28 -31.73 -6.83
CA ALA A 203 -11.05 -31.10 -7.91
C ALA A 203 -10.19 -30.81 -9.16
N ILE A 204 -8.86 -30.79 -9.01
CA ILE A 204 -7.91 -30.59 -10.12
C ILE A 204 -7.51 -31.96 -10.73
N ALA A 205 -7.61 -33.04 -9.93
CA ALA A 205 -7.22 -34.40 -10.30
C ALA A 205 -8.38 -35.24 -10.87
N ALA A 206 -9.55 -34.66 -11.14
CA ALA A 206 -10.60 -35.38 -11.84
C ALA A 206 -10.17 -35.59 -13.31
N PRO A 207 -9.78 -36.81 -13.71
CA PRO A 207 -9.40 -37.07 -15.09
C PRO A 207 -10.63 -36.94 -15.98
N ALA A 208 -10.46 -36.34 -17.13
CA ALA A 208 -11.38 -36.39 -18.25
C ALA A 208 -11.48 -37.83 -18.84
N SER A 209 -11.65 -38.83 -17.97
CA SER A 209 -11.77 -40.24 -18.34
C SER A 209 -13.11 -40.82 -17.85
N ALA A 210 -14.18 -40.28 -18.36
CA ALA A 210 -15.46 -40.93 -18.31
C ALA A 210 -16.30 -40.48 -19.49
N ASN A 211 -15.98 -40.98 -20.67
CA ASN A 211 -16.95 -41.31 -21.72
C ASN A 211 -16.25 -41.79 -23.04
N ILE A 212 -15.55 -42.89 -22.99
CA ILE A 212 -15.25 -43.68 -24.20
C ILE A 212 -15.58 -45.16 -23.91
N ASP A 213 -16.80 -45.45 -23.49
CA ASP A 213 -17.39 -46.80 -23.58
C ASP A 213 -18.87 -46.62 -23.89
N GLY A 214 -19.12 -46.45 -25.17
CA GLY A 214 -20.50 -46.30 -25.67
C GLY A 214 -20.56 -46.12 -27.18
N LEU A 215 -19.91 -47.05 -27.94
CA LEU A 215 -20.23 -47.36 -29.34
C LEU A 215 -19.93 -48.83 -29.61
#